data_8f75f43df10314c52e1349c68ca7ae45
#
_entry.id   8f75f43df10314c52e1349c68ca7ae45
#
_cell.length_a   1.000
_cell.length_b   1.000
_cell.length_c   1.000
_cell.angle_alpha   90.00
_cell.angle_beta   90.00
_cell.angle_gamma   90.00
#
_symmetry.space_group_name_H-M   'P 1'
#
loop_
_entity.id
_entity.type
_entity.pdbx_description
1 polymer ?
#
loop_
_entity_poly.entity_id
_entity_poly.type
_entity_poly.pdbx_seq_one_letter_code
_entity_poly.pdbx_strand_id
1 'polypeptide(L)'
;MANTKKCTFCGKEYTEEDVNEKGISLLRSKINTDVLICSKCLTRGHKKLEDRRRQLLEEEEEKVKANINTPRDIKAYLDEWVIEQEHPKKTVATEIYAHKKRIKRLENNPEDAKKLRMDKSNIIFLGPTGSGKTETVRAICSCLDLPYTVQDVSAYTASGYVGKDVEDIIKDLYIAAGRDIEKTQKGIVFLDEFDKVKANDARADNKDVNGKAVQQSILKMIEGTEMDVKLNKLEAKSIKIDTSNILFILGGAFVGLEEIINKRLKKGSVGIGFGGKPEAKGVVDYNNTISQVIPDDLVEFGIIPEVIGRCPLLAVYNELSEDAMIKILTEPKHALIKQYKEEFRLDGIDFEVEDGALPKIAKRAKERKMGARALRTVMEDILFDVKFEAPGDPTVEKVIIKEDLTVEVVRKEVVEAPEVTE
;
A
#
# COMPACT_ATOMS: atom_id res chain seq x y z
N MET A 1 15.38 -38.41 48.53
CA MET A 1 14.89 -38.70 47.16
C MET A 1 14.56 -37.37 46.52
N ALA A 2 15.23 -37.02 45.43
CA ALA A 2 14.99 -35.75 44.77
C ALA A 2 13.53 -35.72 44.28
N ASN A 3 12.81 -34.67 44.65
CA ASN A 3 11.39 -34.48 44.27
C ASN A 3 11.32 -34.10 42.79
N THR A 4 11.22 -35.08 41.90
CA THR A 4 11.16 -34.86 40.45
C THR A 4 9.72 -34.67 40.00
N LYS A 5 9.47 -33.66 39.13
CA LYS A 5 8.17 -33.42 38.49
C LYS A 5 8.27 -33.74 37.01
N LYS A 6 7.33 -34.52 36.50
CA LYS A 6 7.31 -34.99 35.10
C LYS A 6 6.40 -34.13 34.23
N CYS A 7 6.93 -33.64 33.08
CA CYS A 7 6.12 -32.97 32.10
C CYS A 7 5.19 -33.99 31.37
N THR A 8 3.89 -33.80 31.42
CA THR A 8 2.90 -34.69 30.80
C THR A 8 3.01 -34.75 29.28
N PHE A 9 3.53 -33.67 28.65
CA PHE A 9 3.63 -33.58 27.18
C PHE A 9 4.90 -34.25 26.62
N CYS A 10 6.09 -34.04 27.22
CA CYS A 10 7.32 -34.61 26.68
C CYS A 10 7.86 -35.77 27.48
N GLY A 11 7.27 -36.07 28.61
CA GLY A 11 7.68 -37.16 29.50
C GLY A 11 9.00 -36.93 30.27
N LYS A 12 9.64 -35.76 30.11
CA LYS A 12 10.89 -35.44 30.82
C LYS A 12 10.60 -35.12 32.27
N GLU A 13 11.50 -35.64 33.15
CA GLU A 13 11.51 -35.34 34.57
C GLU A 13 12.44 -34.16 34.83
N TYR A 14 12.04 -33.26 35.71
CA TYR A 14 12.74 -32.06 36.09
C TYR A 14 12.91 -32.04 37.63
N THR A 15 14.14 -31.74 38.07
CA THR A 15 14.46 -31.51 39.46
C THR A 15 14.26 -30.06 39.86
N GLU A 16 14.28 -29.74 41.15
CA GLU A 16 14.24 -28.35 41.64
C GLU A 16 15.43 -27.51 41.13
N GLU A 17 16.60 -28.15 40.92
CA GLU A 17 17.78 -27.52 40.30
C GLU A 17 17.51 -27.14 38.82
N ASP A 18 16.84 -27.99 38.04
CA ASP A 18 16.48 -27.67 36.64
C ASP A 18 15.54 -26.49 36.56
N VAL A 19 14.64 -26.29 37.53
CA VAL A 19 13.73 -25.14 37.60
C VAL A 19 14.48 -23.87 37.98
N ASN A 20 15.37 -23.93 38.98
CA ASN A 20 16.03 -22.75 39.52
C ASN A 20 17.26 -22.32 38.70
N GLU A 21 18.08 -23.25 38.21
CA GLU A 21 19.34 -22.93 37.52
C GLU A 21 19.17 -22.85 36.00
N LYS A 22 18.28 -23.68 35.40
CA LYS A 22 18.08 -23.71 33.94
C LYS A 22 16.85 -22.91 33.47
N GLY A 23 16.14 -22.21 34.36
CA GLY A 23 15.01 -21.37 34.06
C GLY A 23 13.81 -22.12 33.43
N ILE A 24 13.63 -23.40 33.75
CA ILE A 24 12.55 -24.23 33.20
C ILE A 24 11.34 -24.15 34.13
N SER A 25 10.34 -23.41 33.72
CA SER A 25 9.06 -23.32 34.45
C SER A 25 8.19 -24.54 34.16
N LEU A 26 7.54 -25.09 35.19
CA LEU A 26 6.51 -26.11 35.10
C LEU A 26 5.17 -25.52 35.47
N LEU A 27 4.31 -25.39 34.48
CA LEU A 27 2.94 -24.87 34.64
C LEU A 27 1.97 -26.02 34.91
N ARG A 28 1.14 -25.85 35.95
CA ARG A 28 0.13 -26.83 36.37
C ARG A 28 -1.24 -26.40 35.84
N SER A 29 -2.02 -27.35 35.35
CA SER A 29 -3.41 -27.09 34.96
C SER A 29 -4.26 -26.69 36.18
N LYS A 30 -5.12 -25.67 36.04
CA LYS A 30 -6.08 -25.27 37.09
C LYS A 30 -7.22 -26.29 37.23
N ILE A 31 -7.51 -27.05 36.17
CA ILE A 31 -8.63 -28.01 36.12
C ILE A 31 -8.18 -29.41 36.59
N ASN A 32 -6.99 -29.84 36.17
CA ASN A 32 -6.43 -31.14 36.55
C ASN A 32 -4.99 -30.94 37.06
N THR A 33 -4.81 -31.05 38.37
CA THR A 33 -3.55 -30.82 39.06
C THR A 33 -2.45 -31.82 38.70
N ASP A 34 -2.78 -32.96 38.09
CA ASP A 34 -1.83 -33.97 37.66
C ASP A 34 -1.18 -33.66 36.31
N VAL A 35 -1.76 -32.67 35.58
CA VAL A 35 -1.24 -32.23 34.27
C VAL A 35 -0.23 -31.11 34.48
N LEU A 36 1.03 -31.40 34.15
CA LEU A 36 2.15 -30.46 34.16
C LEU A 36 2.70 -30.29 32.76
N ILE A 37 2.96 -29.03 32.34
CA ILE A 37 3.64 -28.72 31.09
C ILE A 37 4.90 -27.92 31.35
N CYS A 38 6.02 -28.32 30.79
CA CYS A 38 7.23 -27.51 30.87
C CYS A 38 7.25 -26.33 29.90
N SER A 39 7.91 -25.23 30.25
CA SER A 39 8.03 -24.03 29.42
C SER A 39 8.49 -24.35 27.99
N LYS A 40 9.41 -25.28 27.78
CA LYS A 40 9.87 -25.73 26.45
C LYS A 40 8.73 -26.35 25.61
N CYS A 41 7.86 -27.16 26.22
CA CYS A 41 6.70 -27.73 25.52
C CYS A 41 5.65 -26.68 25.22
N LEU A 42 5.44 -25.73 26.12
CA LEU A 42 4.50 -24.63 25.93
C LEU A 42 4.95 -23.75 24.76
N THR A 43 6.20 -23.31 24.75
CA THR A 43 6.77 -22.49 23.64
C THR A 43 6.72 -23.24 22.31
N ARG A 44 7.03 -24.54 22.29
CA ARG A 44 6.96 -25.37 21.09
C ARG A 44 5.51 -25.54 20.59
N GLY A 45 4.56 -25.70 21.51
CA GLY A 45 3.13 -25.79 21.21
C GLY A 45 2.62 -24.48 20.64
N HIS A 46 2.94 -23.36 21.27
CA HIS A 46 2.57 -22.02 20.81
C HIS A 46 3.10 -21.75 19.39
N LYS A 47 4.39 -22.00 19.16
CA LYS A 47 4.98 -21.84 17.82
C LYS A 47 4.27 -22.68 16.74
N LYS A 48 3.93 -23.96 17.07
CA LYS A 48 3.20 -24.82 16.13
C LYS A 48 1.78 -24.31 15.84
N LEU A 49 1.11 -23.71 16.82
CA LEU A 49 -0.22 -23.11 16.62
C LEU A 49 -0.12 -21.84 15.76
N GLU A 50 0.90 -21.02 15.97
CA GLU A 50 1.15 -19.83 15.12
C GLU A 50 1.49 -20.23 13.70
N ASP A 51 2.39 -21.22 13.51
CA ASP A 51 2.72 -21.74 12.17
C ASP A 51 1.48 -22.29 11.46
N ARG A 52 0.62 -23.03 12.18
CA ARG A 52 -0.63 -23.55 11.59
C ARG A 52 -1.63 -22.44 11.26
N ARG A 53 -1.74 -21.43 12.12
CA ARG A 53 -2.59 -20.26 11.87
C ARG A 53 -2.12 -19.52 10.61
N ARG A 54 -0.80 -19.31 10.48
CA ARG A 54 -0.21 -18.69 9.29
C ARG A 54 -0.49 -19.50 8.03
N GLN A 55 -0.29 -20.82 8.06
CA GLN A 55 -0.61 -21.71 6.94
C GLN A 55 -2.09 -21.64 6.53
N LEU A 56 -3.01 -21.62 7.48
CA LEU A 56 -4.43 -21.49 7.18
C LEU A 56 -4.77 -20.16 6.51
N LEU A 57 -4.16 -19.06 6.96
CA LEU A 57 -4.33 -17.75 6.33
C LEU A 57 -3.75 -17.73 4.90
N GLU A 58 -2.58 -18.32 4.69
CA GLU A 58 -1.97 -18.46 3.35
C GLU A 58 -2.84 -19.32 2.42
N GLU A 59 -3.36 -20.47 2.91
CA GLU A 59 -4.29 -21.33 2.15
C GLU A 59 -5.60 -20.59 1.78
N GLU A 60 -6.13 -19.76 2.68
CA GLU A 60 -7.32 -18.93 2.41
C GLU A 60 -7.04 -17.86 1.37
N GLU A 61 -5.90 -17.16 1.48
CA GLU A 61 -5.49 -16.18 0.48
C GLU A 61 -5.27 -16.79 -0.89
N GLU A 62 -4.64 -17.95 -0.99
CA GLU A 62 -4.47 -18.67 -2.24
C GLU A 62 -5.81 -19.07 -2.86
N LYS A 63 -6.78 -19.52 -2.05
CA LYS A 63 -8.14 -19.84 -2.53
C LYS A 63 -8.87 -18.60 -3.06
N VAL A 64 -8.71 -17.44 -2.38
CA VAL A 64 -9.28 -16.19 -2.85
C VAL A 64 -8.64 -15.79 -4.17
N LYS A 65 -7.31 -15.84 -4.29
CA LYS A 65 -6.58 -15.52 -5.54
C LYS A 65 -6.96 -16.45 -6.70
N ALA A 66 -7.14 -17.74 -6.43
CA ALA A 66 -7.54 -18.73 -7.45
C ALA A 66 -8.94 -18.47 -8.03
N ASN A 67 -9.83 -17.86 -7.26
CA ASN A 67 -11.19 -17.54 -7.67
C ASN A 67 -11.34 -16.20 -8.40
N ILE A 68 -10.27 -15.42 -8.55
CA ILE A 68 -10.30 -14.13 -9.24
C ILE A 68 -10.24 -14.32 -10.75
N ASN A 69 -11.41 -14.37 -11.37
CA ASN A 69 -11.58 -14.67 -12.79
C ASN A 69 -12.25 -13.56 -13.61
N THR A 70 -12.81 -12.55 -12.97
CA THR A 70 -13.52 -11.45 -13.61
C THR A 70 -13.08 -10.08 -13.08
N PRO A 71 -13.35 -8.98 -13.79
CA PRO A 71 -13.09 -7.63 -13.26
C PRO A 71 -13.84 -7.36 -11.95
N ARG A 72 -15.01 -7.99 -11.76
CA ARG A 72 -15.80 -7.85 -10.53
C ARG A 72 -15.09 -8.50 -9.34
N ASP A 73 -14.47 -9.66 -9.54
CA ASP A 73 -13.72 -10.34 -8.49
C ASP A 73 -12.48 -9.53 -8.09
N ILE A 74 -11.77 -8.94 -9.09
CA ILE A 74 -10.64 -8.05 -8.84
C ILE A 74 -11.10 -6.83 -8.04
N LYS A 75 -12.22 -6.22 -8.43
CA LYS A 75 -12.77 -5.07 -7.68
C LYS A 75 -13.16 -5.46 -6.26
N ALA A 76 -13.83 -6.59 -6.07
CA ALA A 76 -14.20 -7.07 -4.75
C ALA A 76 -12.96 -7.29 -3.85
N TYR A 77 -11.89 -7.83 -4.41
CA TYR A 77 -10.62 -7.93 -3.71
C TYR A 77 -10.05 -6.55 -3.33
N LEU A 78 -10.11 -5.57 -4.26
CA LEU A 78 -9.67 -4.21 -3.98
C LEU A 78 -10.51 -3.52 -2.90
N ASP A 79 -11.80 -3.84 -2.79
CA ASP A 79 -12.70 -3.29 -1.77
C ASP A 79 -12.27 -3.68 -0.34
N GLU A 80 -11.57 -4.81 -0.18
CA GLU A 80 -11.01 -5.23 1.11
C GLU A 80 -9.77 -4.44 1.55
N TRP A 81 -9.13 -3.71 0.62
CA TRP A 81 -7.88 -2.97 0.84
C TRP A 81 -8.05 -1.46 0.74
N VAL A 82 -8.90 -0.99 -0.17
CA VAL A 82 -9.07 0.43 -0.49
C VAL A 82 -10.51 0.85 -0.28
N ILE A 83 -10.72 1.75 0.66
CA ILE A 83 -12.03 2.30 0.99
C ILE A 83 -12.47 3.32 -0.06
N GLU A 84 -13.75 3.33 -0.39
CA GLU A 84 -14.34 4.20 -1.42
C GLU A 84 -13.63 4.02 -2.79
N GLN A 85 -13.39 5.09 -3.54
CA GLN A 85 -12.65 5.10 -4.81
C GLN A 85 -13.25 4.18 -5.88
N GLU A 86 -14.58 4.22 -6.04
CA GLU A 86 -15.31 3.28 -6.90
C GLU A 86 -14.88 3.32 -8.36
N HIS A 87 -14.70 4.54 -8.91
CA HIS A 87 -14.33 4.72 -10.32
C HIS A 87 -12.91 4.19 -10.60
N PRO A 88 -11.86 4.59 -9.85
CA PRO A 88 -10.51 4.06 -10.06
C PRO A 88 -10.46 2.55 -9.89
N LYS A 89 -11.10 1.97 -8.88
CA LYS A 89 -11.12 0.51 -8.68
C LYS A 89 -11.73 -0.24 -9.87
N LYS A 90 -12.83 0.28 -10.46
CA LYS A 90 -13.43 -0.31 -11.67
C LYS A 90 -12.50 -0.22 -12.88
N THR A 91 -11.93 0.96 -13.12
CA THR A 91 -11.00 1.20 -14.24
C THR A 91 -9.81 0.25 -14.16
N VAL A 92 -9.19 0.18 -13.00
CA VAL A 92 -8.02 -0.65 -12.76
C VAL A 92 -8.36 -2.15 -12.86
N ALA A 93 -9.44 -2.59 -12.22
CA ALA A 93 -9.87 -3.98 -12.28
C ALA A 93 -10.13 -4.47 -13.72
N THR A 94 -10.71 -3.60 -14.55
CA THR A 94 -10.99 -3.90 -15.96
C THR A 94 -9.71 -4.06 -16.76
N GLU A 95 -8.75 -3.13 -16.61
CA GLU A 95 -7.50 -3.18 -17.38
C GLU A 95 -6.57 -4.29 -16.92
N ILE A 96 -6.49 -4.53 -15.62
CA ILE A 96 -5.71 -5.64 -15.07
C ILE A 96 -6.25 -6.99 -15.58
N TYR A 97 -7.56 -7.14 -15.66
CA TYR A 97 -8.16 -8.33 -16.27
C TYR A 97 -7.82 -8.45 -17.76
N ALA A 98 -7.86 -7.35 -18.51
CA ALA A 98 -7.46 -7.32 -19.91
C ALA A 98 -5.98 -7.66 -20.08
N HIS A 99 -5.11 -7.15 -19.20
CA HIS A 99 -3.69 -7.47 -19.14
C HIS A 99 -3.46 -8.98 -18.90
N LYS A 100 -4.13 -9.57 -17.89
CA LYS A 100 -4.07 -11.01 -17.60
C LYS A 100 -4.48 -11.85 -18.82
N LYS A 101 -5.56 -11.46 -19.51
CA LYS A 101 -6.01 -12.15 -20.75
C LYS A 101 -4.99 -12.06 -21.88
N ARG A 102 -4.36 -10.88 -22.06
CA ARG A 102 -3.32 -10.67 -23.06
C ARG A 102 -2.12 -11.57 -22.80
N ILE A 103 -1.62 -11.61 -21.58
CA ILE A 103 -0.50 -12.48 -21.17
C ILE A 103 -0.85 -13.95 -21.42
N LYS A 104 -2.00 -14.42 -20.93
CA LYS A 104 -2.45 -15.81 -21.11
C LYS A 104 -2.56 -16.20 -22.60
N ARG A 105 -2.99 -15.27 -23.47
CA ARG A 105 -3.04 -15.49 -24.92
C ARG A 105 -1.63 -15.64 -25.52
N LEU A 106 -0.68 -14.79 -25.12
CA LEU A 106 0.70 -14.87 -25.56
C LEU A 106 1.36 -16.19 -25.17
N GLU A 107 1.06 -16.71 -23.98
CA GLU A 107 1.58 -17.99 -23.51
C GLU A 107 0.96 -19.18 -24.22
N ASN A 108 -0.36 -19.20 -24.39
CA ASN A 108 -1.06 -20.34 -24.95
C ASN A 108 -0.99 -20.42 -26.49
N ASN A 109 -0.99 -19.28 -27.20
CA ASN A 109 -1.07 -19.19 -28.66
C ASN A 109 -0.18 -18.06 -29.21
N PRO A 110 1.16 -18.18 -29.13
CA PRO A 110 2.07 -17.10 -29.53
C PRO A 110 1.96 -16.73 -31.01
N GLU A 111 1.67 -17.68 -31.90
CA GLU A 111 1.51 -17.42 -33.34
C GLU A 111 0.23 -16.62 -33.65
N ASP A 112 -0.90 -16.92 -32.98
CA ASP A 112 -2.11 -16.16 -33.17
C ASP A 112 -2.02 -14.76 -32.47
N ALA A 113 -1.23 -14.66 -31.42
CA ALA A 113 -0.94 -13.38 -30.77
C ALA A 113 -0.12 -12.45 -31.68
N LYS A 114 0.77 -13.01 -32.52
CA LYS A 114 1.51 -12.26 -33.55
C LYS A 114 0.59 -11.76 -34.68
N LYS A 115 -0.38 -12.59 -35.11
CA LYS A 115 -1.32 -12.23 -36.20
C LYS A 115 -2.27 -11.09 -35.81
N LEU A 116 -2.77 -11.09 -34.59
CA LEU A 116 -3.64 -10.02 -34.05
C LEU A 116 -3.01 -9.49 -32.76
N ARG A 117 -2.28 -8.40 -32.86
CA ARG A 117 -1.70 -7.70 -31.72
C ARG A 117 -2.80 -7.07 -30.87
N MET A 118 -2.79 -7.37 -29.58
CA MET A 118 -3.61 -6.71 -28.58
C MET A 118 -2.73 -5.69 -27.84
N ASP A 119 -3.00 -4.41 -28.08
CA ASP A 119 -2.24 -3.36 -27.40
C ASP A 119 -2.60 -3.29 -25.92
N LYS A 120 -1.63 -2.89 -25.10
CA LYS A 120 -1.82 -2.62 -23.67
C LYS A 120 -2.40 -1.23 -23.48
N SER A 121 -3.25 -1.04 -22.48
CA SER A 121 -3.75 0.26 -22.07
C SER A 121 -3.12 0.65 -20.76
N ASN A 122 -2.12 1.53 -20.80
CA ASN A 122 -1.54 2.04 -19.56
C ASN A 122 -2.50 3.03 -18.90
N ILE A 123 -2.32 3.30 -17.62
CA ILE A 123 -3.28 4.03 -16.80
C ILE A 123 -2.59 5.26 -16.19
N ILE A 124 -3.32 6.37 -16.11
CA ILE A 124 -2.90 7.53 -15.30
C ILE A 124 -3.78 7.60 -14.04
N PHE A 125 -3.15 7.60 -12.88
CA PHE A 125 -3.78 7.79 -11.58
C PHE A 125 -3.71 9.27 -11.19
N LEU A 126 -4.85 9.90 -11.06
CA LEU A 126 -5.01 11.31 -10.73
C LEU A 126 -5.69 11.43 -9.36
N GLY A 127 -5.19 12.28 -8.51
CA GLY A 127 -5.87 12.60 -7.25
C GLY A 127 -4.93 12.92 -6.09
N PRO A 128 -5.45 13.44 -4.98
CA PRO A 128 -4.64 13.99 -3.90
C PRO A 128 -3.72 12.97 -3.24
N THR A 129 -2.70 13.46 -2.57
CA THR A 129 -1.82 12.62 -1.76
C THR A 129 -2.62 11.91 -0.68
N GLY A 130 -2.31 10.63 -0.43
CA GLY A 130 -3.01 9.83 0.58
C GLY A 130 -4.41 9.36 0.19
N SER A 131 -4.83 9.46 -1.08
CA SER A 131 -6.14 8.96 -1.58
C SER A 131 -6.18 7.46 -1.87
N GLY A 132 -5.08 6.72 -1.70
CA GLY A 132 -5.02 5.27 -1.89
C GLY A 132 -4.40 4.80 -3.21
N LYS A 133 -3.81 5.68 -4.04
CA LYS A 133 -3.21 5.31 -5.34
C LYS A 133 -2.19 4.18 -5.23
N THR A 134 -1.16 4.37 -4.43
CA THR A 134 -0.08 3.39 -4.23
C THR A 134 -0.61 2.10 -3.59
N GLU A 135 -1.59 2.20 -2.69
CA GLU A 135 -2.20 1.05 -2.04
C GLU A 135 -3.01 0.20 -3.02
N THR A 136 -3.72 0.84 -3.95
CA THR A 136 -4.41 0.14 -5.04
C THR A 136 -3.45 -0.71 -5.87
N VAL A 137 -2.27 -0.16 -6.21
CA VAL A 137 -1.25 -0.92 -6.97
C VAL A 137 -0.72 -2.10 -6.17
N ARG A 138 -0.40 -1.92 -4.89
CA ARG A 138 0.07 -3.00 -4.02
C ARG A 138 -0.97 -4.12 -3.91
N ALA A 139 -2.22 -3.77 -3.68
CA ALA A 139 -3.32 -4.75 -3.59
C ALA A 139 -3.48 -5.55 -4.87
N ILE A 140 -3.43 -4.89 -6.04
CA ILE A 140 -3.53 -5.57 -7.34
C ILE A 140 -2.39 -6.55 -7.56
N CYS A 141 -1.16 -6.10 -7.32
CA CYS A 141 0.02 -6.93 -7.56
C CYS A 141 0.03 -8.15 -6.63
N SER A 142 -0.37 -7.97 -5.38
CA SER A 142 -0.58 -9.08 -4.44
C SER A 142 -1.69 -10.03 -4.89
N CYS A 143 -2.79 -9.50 -5.46
CA CYS A 143 -3.92 -10.26 -5.95
C CYS A 143 -3.54 -11.23 -7.09
N LEU A 144 -2.66 -10.80 -8.00
CA LEU A 144 -2.35 -11.52 -9.23
C LEU A 144 -1.01 -12.26 -9.23
N ASP A 145 -0.25 -12.15 -8.15
CA ASP A 145 1.13 -12.67 -8.06
C ASP A 145 2.02 -12.18 -9.21
N LEU A 146 1.84 -10.91 -9.60
CA LEU A 146 2.66 -10.30 -10.64
C LEU A 146 3.82 -9.51 -10.02
N PRO A 147 5.03 -9.60 -10.58
CA PRO A 147 6.13 -8.76 -10.14
C PRO A 147 5.81 -7.29 -10.41
N TYR A 148 6.16 -6.44 -9.47
CA TYR A 148 5.94 -5.00 -9.61
C TYR A 148 7.07 -4.19 -9.00
N THR A 149 7.19 -2.95 -9.47
CA THR A 149 8.05 -1.94 -8.86
C THR A 149 7.29 -0.62 -8.71
N VAL A 150 7.58 0.09 -7.63
CA VAL A 150 7.06 1.45 -7.37
C VAL A 150 8.26 2.39 -7.39
N GLN A 151 8.23 3.36 -8.28
CA GLN A 151 9.34 4.29 -8.49
C GLN A 151 8.84 5.73 -8.39
N ASP A 152 9.57 6.54 -7.66
CA ASP A 152 9.38 7.98 -7.63
C ASP A 152 10.10 8.60 -8.81
N VAL A 153 9.33 9.14 -9.77
CA VAL A 153 9.88 9.68 -11.02
C VAL A 153 10.75 10.92 -10.78
N SER A 154 10.56 11.64 -9.69
CA SER A 154 11.36 12.81 -9.36
C SER A 154 12.85 12.51 -9.11
N ALA A 155 13.17 11.25 -8.82
CA ALA A 155 14.54 10.77 -8.61
C ALA A 155 15.32 10.50 -9.93
N TYR A 156 14.60 10.49 -11.08
CA TYR A 156 15.20 10.15 -12.37
C TYR A 156 15.56 11.40 -13.19
N THR A 157 16.62 11.27 -13.95
CA THR A 157 17.10 12.31 -14.87
C THR A 157 17.29 11.73 -16.27
N ALA A 158 17.29 12.59 -17.27
CA ALA A 158 17.68 12.17 -18.60
C ALA A 158 19.14 11.70 -18.61
N SER A 159 19.44 10.68 -19.42
CA SER A 159 20.78 10.08 -19.53
C SER A 159 21.88 11.13 -19.67
N GLY A 160 22.90 11.03 -18.83
CA GLY A 160 24.05 11.95 -18.82
C GLY A 160 24.02 13.07 -17.74
N TYR A 161 22.97 13.14 -16.93
CA TYR A 161 22.88 14.04 -15.77
C TYR A 161 23.07 13.29 -14.45
N VAL A 162 23.31 14.00 -13.36
CA VAL A 162 23.44 13.42 -12.02
C VAL A 162 22.06 12.98 -11.53
N GLY A 163 21.83 11.67 -11.40
CA GLY A 163 20.58 11.07 -10.97
C GLY A 163 20.55 9.58 -11.29
N LYS A 164 19.38 8.94 -11.08
CA LYS A 164 19.13 7.58 -11.54
C LYS A 164 18.80 7.59 -13.04
N ASP A 165 19.31 6.63 -13.78
CA ASP A 165 18.93 6.45 -15.17
C ASP A 165 17.51 5.86 -15.27
N VAL A 166 16.74 6.28 -16.28
CA VAL A 166 15.36 5.78 -16.47
C VAL A 166 15.32 4.27 -16.70
N GLU A 167 16.39 3.68 -17.26
CA GLU A 167 16.55 2.23 -17.44
C GLU A 167 16.64 1.47 -16.11
N ASP A 168 17.03 2.12 -15.00
CA ASP A 168 17.07 1.50 -13.69
C ASP A 168 15.66 1.07 -13.20
N ILE A 169 14.57 1.67 -13.74
CA ILE A 169 13.19 1.27 -13.48
C ILE A 169 12.96 -0.19 -13.85
N ILE A 170 13.41 -0.59 -15.04
CA ILE A 170 13.24 -1.97 -15.53
C ILE A 170 14.19 -2.93 -14.80
N LYS A 171 15.35 -2.46 -14.39
CA LYS A 171 16.26 -3.22 -13.52
C LYS A 171 15.63 -3.55 -12.17
N ASP A 172 14.97 -2.56 -11.53
CA ASP A 172 14.31 -2.75 -10.25
C ASP A 172 13.13 -3.75 -10.39
N LEU A 173 12.38 -3.69 -11.50
CA LEU A 173 11.37 -4.69 -11.82
C LEU A 173 11.97 -6.09 -12.01
N TYR A 174 13.11 -6.20 -12.69
CA TYR A 174 13.81 -7.48 -12.88
C TYR A 174 14.28 -8.10 -11.56
N ILE A 175 14.76 -7.26 -10.64
CA ILE A 175 15.11 -7.72 -9.28
C ILE A 175 13.86 -8.18 -8.52
N ALA A 176 12.76 -7.44 -8.59
CA ALA A 176 11.48 -7.80 -7.97
C ALA A 176 10.89 -9.10 -8.55
N ALA A 177 11.13 -9.37 -9.84
CA ALA A 177 10.72 -10.61 -10.52
C ALA A 177 11.62 -11.83 -10.17
N GLY A 178 12.53 -11.71 -9.19
CA GLY A 178 13.48 -12.77 -8.84
C GLY A 178 14.54 -13.03 -9.90
N ARG A 179 14.87 -12.03 -10.71
CA ARG A 179 15.80 -12.08 -11.85
C ARG A 179 15.35 -13.02 -12.98
N ASP A 180 14.06 -13.14 -13.14
CA ASP A 180 13.43 -13.90 -14.21
C ASP A 180 12.97 -12.94 -15.33
N ILE A 181 13.50 -13.08 -16.53
CA ILE A 181 13.20 -12.19 -17.66
C ILE A 181 11.74 -12.34 -18.10
N GLU A 182 11.22 -13.58 -18.18
CA GLU A 182 9.85 -13.82 -18.63
C GLU A 182 8.82 -13.24 -17.65
N LYS A 183 9.06 -13.39 -16.34
CA LYS A 183 8.23 -12.77 -15.32
C LYS A 183 8.32 -11.26 -15.38
N THR A 184 9.52 -10.70 -15.55
CA THR A 184 9.73 -9.25 -15.66
C THR A 184 8.90 -8.65 -16.79
N GLN A 185 8.88 -9.28 -17.96
CA GLN A 185 8.16 -8.80 -19.14
C GLN A 185 6.62 -8.83 -18.99
N LYS A 186 6.10 -9.45 -17.94
CA LYS A 186 4.67 -9.53 -17.61
C LYS A 186 4.29 -8.65 -16.41
N GLY A 187 5.25 -7.98 -15.83
CA GLY A 187 5.12 -7.21 -14.61
C GLY A 187 4.39 -5.87 -14.75
N ILE A 188 4.32 -5.17 -13.62
CA ILE A 188 3.69 -3.86 -13.50
C ILE A 188 4.73 -2.84 -13.00
N VAL A 189 4.79 -1.69 -13.65
CA VAL A 189 5.59 -0.54 -13.22
C VAL A 189 4.64 0.58 -12.78
N PHE A 190 4.73 0.99 -11.52
CA PHE A 190 4.05 2.17 -11.02
C PHE A 190 5.05 3.31 -10.88
N LEU A 191 4.85 4.36 -11.64
CA LEU A 191 5.64 5.59 -11.62
C LEU A 191 4.87 6.64 -10.83
N ASP A 192 5.22 6.79 -9.54
CA ASP A 192 4.61 7.78 -8.66
C ASP A 192 5.26 9.16 -8.87
N GLU A 193 4.56 10.22 -8.45
CA GLU A 193 4.97 11.62 -8.60
C GLU A 193 5.23 12.04 -10.06
N PHE A 194 4.52 11.44 -11.03
CA PHE A 194 4.70 11.75 -12.44
C PHE A 194 4.39 13.21 -12.79
N ASP A 195 3.54 13.87 -12.00
CA ASP A 195 3.23 15.28 -12.11
C ASP A 195 4.43 16.23 -11.82
N LYS A 196 5.52 15.70 -11.21
CA LYS A 196 6.75 16.49 -10.93
C LYS A 196 7.67 16.63 -12.13
N VAL A 197 7.51 15.80 -13.15
CA VAL A 197 8.30 15.85 -14.39
C VAL A 197 7.54 16.55 -15.52
N LYS A 198 6.59 17.45 -15.19
CA LYS A 198 5.86 18.24 -16.18
C LYS A 198 6.81 19.09 -17.03
N ALA A 199 6.51 19.20 -18.32
CA ALA A 199 7.17 20.12 -19.24
C ALA A 199 6.55 21.50 -19.08
N ASN A 200 7.32 22.50 -18.65
CA ASN A 200 6.86 23.90 -18.62
C ASN A 200 7.26 24.61 -19.91
N ASP A 201 6.45 25.59 -20.33
CA ASP A 201 6.76 26.42 -21.49
C ASP A 201 8.04 27.24 -21.29
N ALA A 202 8.83 27.34 -22.35
CA ALA A 202 10.20 27.77 -22.48
C ALA A 202 10.51 29.21 -22.02
N ARG A 203 10.09 29.68 -20.84
CA ARG A 203 10.39 31.04 -20.35
C ARG A 203 11.15 31.16 -19.02
N ALA A 204 11.43 30.06 -18.34
CA ALA A 204 12.18 30.08 -17.08
C ALA A 204 13.05 28.85 -16.91
N ASP A 205 14.34 29.08 -16.76
CA ASP A 205 15.42 28.22 -16.25
C ASP A 205 15.63 26.76 -16.75
N ASN A 206 16.92 26.39 -16.87
CA ASN A 206 17.48 25.09 -17.29
C ASN A 206 16.85 23.81 -16.67
N LYS A 207 15.94 23.89 -15.70
CA LYS A 207 15.24 22.75 -15.10
C LYS A 207 14.15 22.16 -16.00
N ASP A 208 13.54 22.95 -16.87
CA ASP A 208 12.37 22.58 -17.68
C ASP A 208 12.72 21.64 -18.83
N VAL A 209 13.95 21.70 -19.35
CA VAL A 209 14.46 20.78 -20.37
C VAL A 209 14.54 19.34 -19.84
N ASN A 210 14.80 19.18 -18.55
CA ASN A 210 14.95 17.87 -17.92
C ASN A 210 13.61 17.12 -17.80
N GLY A 211 12.52 17.77 -17.42
CA GLY A 211 11.21 17.15 -17.29
C GLY A 211 10.71 16.55 -18.60
N LYS A 212 10.77 17.29 -19.71
CA LYS A 212 10.39 16.80 -21.03
C LYS A 212 11.27 15.61 -21.48
N ALA A 213 12.58 15.68 -21.23
CA ALA A 213 13.52 14.62 -21.60
C ALA A 213 13.25 13.32 -20.81
N VAL A 214 12.92 13.43 -19.51
CA VAL A 214 12.51 12.30 -18.68
C VAL A 214 11.19 11.68 -19.21
N GLN A 215 10.17 12.50 -19.51
CA GLN A 215 8.93 12.00 -20.12
C GLN A 215 9.19 11.27 -21.44
N GLN A 216 10.08 11.77 -22.30
CA GLN A 216 10.43 11.12 -23.57
C GLN A 216 11.17 9.79 -23.35
N SER A 217 12.03 9.68 -22.35
CA SER A 217 12.71 8.44 -22.00
C SER A 217 11.73 7.40 -21.46
N ILE A 218 10.79 7.81 -20.60
CA ILE A 218 9.71 6.95 -20.09
C ILE A 218 8.76 6.53 -21.23
N LEU A 219 8.47 7.42 -22.17
CA LEU A 219 7.63 7.12 -23.33
C LEU A 219 8.16 5.93 -24.13
N LYS A 220 9.48 5.83 -24.37
CA LYS A 220 10.09 4.70 -25.07
C LYS A 220 9.78 3.36 -24.39
N MET A 221 9.82 3.32 -23.05
CA MET A 221 9.46 2.12 -22.29
C MET A 221 7.96 1.80 -22.39
N ILE A 222 7.12 2.84 -22.31
CA ILE A 222 5.66 2.71 -22.38
C ILE A 222 5.23 2.19 -23.76
N GLU A 223 5.87 2.63 -24.84
CA GLU A 223 5.58 2.19 -26.22
C GLU A 223 5.91 0.72 -26.47
N GLY A 224 6.81 0.16 -25.70
CA GLY A 224 7.29 -1.22 -25.84
C GLY A 224 8.50 -1.30 -26.77
N THR A 225 9.63 -1.56 -26.15
CA THR A 225 10.93 -1.72 -26.84
C THR A 225 11.78 -2.73 -26.11
N GLU A 226 12.73 -3.34 -26.84
CA GLU A 226 13.79 -4.14 -26.24
C GLU A 226 14.82 -3.20 -25.61
N MET A 227 15.03 -3.32 -24.31
CA MET A 227 15.95 -2.49 -23.55
C MET A 227 17.15 -3.30 -23.06
N ASP A 228 18.34 -2.72 -23.18
CA ASP A 228 19.57 -3.25 -22.61
C ASP A 228 19.72 -2.78 -21.15
N VAL A 229 19.45 -3.68 -20.20
CA VAL A 229 19.50 -3.39 -18.77
C VAL A 229 20.84 -3.82 -18.18
N LYS A 230 21.63 -2.88 -17.68
CA LYS A 230 22.90 -3.14 -17.00
C LYS A 230 22.67 -3.50 -15.53
N LEU A 231 23.10 -4.68 -15.11
CA LEU A 231 22.93 -5.13 -13.72
C LEU A 231 23.93 -4.44 -12.76
N ASN A 232 25.15 -4.22 -13.22
CA ASN A 232 26.19 -3.50 -12.47
C ASN A 232 26.83 -2.42 -13.37
N LYS A 233 27.09 -1.26 -12.79
CA LYS A 233 27.80 -0.18 -13.50
C LYS A 233 29.24 -0.56 -13.90
N LEU A 234 29.82 -1.59 -13.27
CA LEU A 234 31.20 -2.06 -13.48
C LEU A 234 31.29 -3.28 -14.44
N GLU A 235 30.18 -3.95 -14.72
CA GLU A 235 30.16 -5.12 -15.61
C GLU A 235 29.61 -4.73 -16.98
N ALA A 236 30.31 -5.14 -18.04
CA ALA A 236 29.87 -4.94 -19.43
C ALA A 236 28.66 -5.82 -19.81
N LYS A 237 28.13 -6.62 -18.86
CA LYS A 237 27.06 -7.58 -19.12
C LYS A 237 25.70 -6.90 -18.98
N SER A 238 24.99 -6.73 -20.09
CA SER A 238 23.59 -6.30 -20.13
C SER A 238 22.67 -7.49 -20.39
N ILE A 239 21.43 -7.37 -19.94
CA ILE A 239 20.33 -8.27 -20.27
C ILE A 239 19.31 -7.52 -21.11
N LYS A 240 18.69 -8.22 -22.07
CA LYS A 240 17.66 -7.66 -22.93
C LYS A 240 16.29 -7.95 -22.36
N ILE A 241 15.49 -6.94 -22.15
CA ILE A 241 14.12 -7.03 -21.61
C ILE A 241 13.18 -6.29 -22.56
N ASP A 242 12.17 -7.00 -23.08
CA ASP A 242 11.10 -6.41 -23.88
C ASP A 242 10.01 -5.82 -22.98
N THR A 243 9.77 -4.52 -23.10
CA THR A 243 8.77 -3.79 -22.31
C THR A 243 7.37 -3.79 -22.92
N SER A 244 7.17 -4.44 -24.07
CA SER A 244 5.90 -4.44 -24.81
C SER A 244 4.72 -4.93 -23.97
N ASN A 245 4.95 -5.88 -23.08
CA ASN A 245 3.91 -6.47 -22.23
C ASN A 245 3.95 -5.99 -20.77
N ILE A 246 4.90 -5.14 -20.38
CA ILE A 246 4.92 -4.52 -19.06
C ILE A 246 3.79 -3.48 -19.01
N LEU A 247 2.94 -3.54 -17.98
CA LEU A 247 1.90 -2.55 -17.75
C LEU A 247 2.49 -1.36 -16.98
N PHE A 248 2.31 -0.15 -17.49
CA PHE A 248 2.72 1.07 -16.83
C PHE A 248 1.51 1.79 -16.22
N ILE A 249 1.65 2.21 -14.99
CA ILE A 249 0.70 3.03 -14.27
C ILE A 249 1.44 4.31 -13.84
N LEU A 250 0.97 5.46 -14.29
CA LEU A 250 1.56 6.76 -13.97
C LEU A 250 0.72 7.41 -12.87
N GLY A 251 1.30 7.71 -11.72
CA GLY A 251 0.58 8.30 -10.59
C GLY A 251 1.06 9.69 -10.25
N GLY A 252 0.16 10.57 -9.84
CA GLY A 252 0.51 11.90 -9.35
C GLY A 252 -0.62 12.58 -8.60
N ALA A 253 -0.28 13.63 -7.86
CA ALA A 253 -1.26 14.47 -7.20
C ALA A 253 -1.90 15.48 -8.18
N PHE A 254 -1.17 15.90 -9.20
CA PHE A 254 -1.57 16.87 -10.23
C PHE A 254 -2.15 18.15 -9.63
N VAL A 255 -1.46 18.70 -8.64
CA VAL A 255 -1.88 19.93 -7.95
C VAL A 255 -1.98 21.09 -8.94
N GLY A 256 -3.12 21.77 -8.98
CA GLY A 256 -3.45 22.85 -9.91
C GLY A 256 -4.20 22.39 -11.17
N LEU A 257 -4.38 21.08 -11.38
CA LEU A 257 -5.16 20.56 -12.51
C LEU A 257 -6.62 21.00 -12.41
N GLU A 258 -7.17 21.11 -11.18
CA GLU A 258 -8.50 21.60 -10.90
C GLU A 258 -8.72 23.03 -11.40
N GLU A 259 -7.69 23.88 -11.39
CA GLU A 259 -7.77 25.24 -11.90
C GLU A 259 -7.89 25.26 -13.45
N ILE A 260 -7.13 24.36 -14.11
CA ILE A 260 -7.18 24.19 -15.57
C ILE A 260 -8.56 23.72 -16.00
N ILE A 261 -9.10 22.69 -15.35
CA ILE A 261 -10.45 22.16 -15.61
C ILE A 261 -11.50 23.26 -15.42
N ASN A 262 -11.45 23.98 -14.30
CA ASN A 262 -12.38 25.07 -14.01
C ASN A 262 -12.31 26.19 -15.04
N LYS A 263 -11.11 26.54 -15.52
CA LYS A 263 -10.92 27.55 -16.60
C LYS A 263 -11.54 27.07 -17.91
N ARG A 264 -11.41 25.79 -18.27
CA ARG A 264 -12.05 25.19 -19.43
C ARG A 264 -13.58 25.22 -19.33
N LEU A 265 -14.14 24.82 -18.20
CA LEU A 265 -15.57 24.76 -17.95
C LEU A 265 -16.19 26.17 -17.99
N LYS A 266 -15.53 27.18 -17.42
CA LYS A 266 -15.98 28.57 -17.47
C LYS A 266 -15.97 29.15 -18.89
N LYS A 267 -14.95 28.84 -19.72
CA LYS A 267 -14.90 29.26 -21.12
C LYS A 267 -16.06 28.68 -21.93
N GLY A 268 -16.51 27.46 -21.63
CA GLY A 268 -17.68 26.84 -22.27
C GLY A 268 -19.03 27.45 -21.84
N SER A 269 -19.07 28.14 -20.68
CA SER A 269 -20.30 28.74 -20.13
C SER A 269 -20.52 30.20 -20.53
N VAL A 270 -19.53 30.85 -21.13
CA VAL A 270 -19.67 32.25 -21.61
C VAL A 270 -20.41 32.23 -22.93
N GLY A 271 -21.72 32.03 -22.88
CA GLY A 271 -22.64 32.43 -23.92
C GLY A 271 -22.53 33.94 -24.12
N ILE A 272 -22.39 34.37 -25.37
CA ILE A 272 -22.38 35.78 -25.80
C ILE A 272 -23.68 36.42 -25.31
N GLY A 273 -23.66 37.03 -24.12
CA GLY A 273 -24.79 37.75 -23.53
C GLY A 273 -24.31 38.78 -22.53
N PHE A 274 -24.47 40.06 -22.85
CA PHE A 274 -24.29 41.19 -21.93
C PHE A 274 -25.30 41.03 -20.77
N GLY A 275 -24.85 40.63 -19.58
CA GLY A 275 -25.69 40.53 -18.38
C GLY A 275 -25.37 39.43 -17.38
N GLY A 276 -24.29 38.72 -17.51
CA GLY A 276 -23.87 37.70 -16.52
C GLY A 276 -23.56 38.35 -15.14
N LYS A 277 -24.41 38.12 -14.16
CA LYS A 277 -24.08 38.39 -12.75
C LYS A 277 -22.84 37.58 -12.39
N PRO A 278 -21.85 38.14 -11.69
CA PRO A 278 -20.77 37.32 -11.15
C PRO A 278 -21.40 36.33 -10.16
N GLU A 279 -21.43 35.06 -10.54
CA GLU A 279 -21.78 34.02 -9.60
C GLU A 279 -20.79 34.06 -8.43
N ALA A 280 -21.35 34.08 -7.22
CA ALA A 280 -20.60 34.03 -6.00
C ALA A 280 -19.56 32.89 -6.12
N LYS A 281 -18.35 33.11 -5.60
CA LYS A 281 -17.32 32.08 -5.43
C LYS A 281 -17.88 30.98 -4.51
N GLY A 282 -18.70 30.09 -5.05
CA GLY A 282 -19.07 28.85 -4.40
C GLY A 282 -17.80 28.07 -4.17
N VAL A 283 -17.68 27.43 -3.03
CA VAL A 283 -16.62 26.47 -2.74
C VAL A 283 -16.68 25.42 -3.86
N VAL A 284 -15.69 25.45 -4.76
CA VAL A 284 -15.63 24.51 -5.88
C VAL A 284 -15.32 23.15 -5.27
N ASP A 285 -16.25 22.21 -5.37
CA ASP A 285 -16.06 20.86 -4.93
C ASP A 285 -14.95 20.21 -5.75
N TYR A 286 -13.81 19.92 -5.11
CA TYR A 286 -12.65 19.31 -5.75
C TYR A 286 -13.04 18.02 -6.46
N ASN A 287 -13.78 17.13 -5.80
CA ASN A 287 -14.16 15.83 -6.35
C ASN A 287 -15.01 15.95 -7.61
N ASN A 288 -15.97 16.89 -7.62
CA ASN A 288 -16.79 17.16 -8.78
C ASN A 288 -15.98 17.77 -9.94
N THR A 289 -15.03 18.64 -9.63
CA THR A 289 -14.17 19.25 -10.65
C THR A 289 -13.23 18.24 -11.28
N ILE A 290 -12.46 17.50 -10.46
CA ILE A 290 -11.44 16.58 -10.94
C ILE A 290 -12.05 15.40 -11.73
N SER A 291 -13.30 15.03 -11.44
CA SER A 291 -14.02 13.98 -12.17
C SER A 291 -14.30 14.33 -13.63
N GLN A 292 -14.23 15.63 -14.00
CA GLN A 292 -14.47 16.14 -15.34
C GLN A 292 -13.17 16.30 -16.15
N VAL A 293 -12.07 15.74 -15.70
CA VAL A 293 -10.78 15.78 -16.38
C VAL A 293 -10.87 15.12 -17.76
N ILE A 294 -10.25 15.76 -18.75
CA ILE A 294 -10.06 15.22 -20.10
C ILE A 294 -8.57 15.22 -20.46
N PRO A 295 -8.14 14.46 -21.48
CA PRO A 295 -6.76 14.41 -21.94
C PRO A 295 -6.12 15.78 -22.19
N ASP A 296 -6.85 16.72 -22.76
CA ASP A 296 -6.37 18.07 -23.07
C ASP A 296 -5.99 18.87 -21.82
N ASP A 297 -6.66 18.64 -20.70
CA ASP A 297 -6.31 19.27 -19.42
C ASP A 297 -4.93 18.81 -18.94
N LEU A 298 -4.57 17.57 -19.19
CA LEU A 298 -3.24 17.01 -18.84
C LEU A 298 -2.15 17.56 -19.77
N VAL A 299 -2.48 17.84 -21.03
CA VAL A 299 -1.56 18.53 -21.96
C VAL A 299 -1.33 19.96 -21.47
N GLU A 300 -2.39 20.70 -21.11
CA GLU A 300 -2.25 22.06 -20.54
C GLU A 300 -1.50 22.05 -19.21
N PHE A 301 -1.58 20.98 -18.42
CA PHE A 301 -0.82 20.78 -17.19
C PHE A 301 0.68 20.57 -17.44
N GLY A 302 1.08 20.07 -18.62
CA GLY A 302 2.49 19.85 -18.99
C GLY A 302 2.90 18.38 -19.18
N ILE A 303 1.94 17.48 -19.37
CA ILE A 303 2.23 16.10 -19.80
C ILE A 303 2.27 16.10 -21.34
N ILE A 304 3.30 15.48 -21.93
CA ILE A 304 3.42 15.46 -23.39
C ILE A 304 2.31 14.61 -24.02
N PRO A 305 1.72 15.07 -25.17
CA PRO A 305 0.59 14.40 -25.80
C PRO A 305 0.84 12.93 -26.13
N GLU A 306 2.08 12.58 -26.46
CA GLU A 306 2.49 11.23 -26.81
C GLU A 306 2.35 10.28 -25.61
N VAL A 307 2.67 10.71 -24.40
CA VAL A 307 2.47 9.92 -23.17
C VAL A 307 1.00 9.71 -22.89
N ILE A 308 0.19 10.77 -23.05
CA ILE A 308 -1.26 10.70 -22.86
C ILE A 308 -1.89 9.73 -23.87
N GLY A 309 -1.45 9.78 -25.13
CA GLY A 309 -1.89 8.86 -26.18
C GLY A 309 -1.57 7.40 -25.90
N ARG A 310 -0.55 7.10 -25.08
CA ARG A 310 -0.17 5.75 -24.64
C ARG A 310 -0.79 5.34 -23.31
N CYS A 311 -1.44 6.26 -22.62
CA CYS A 311 -2.11 6.03 -21.34
C CYS A 311 -3.59 6.50 -21.44
N PRO A 312 -4.43 5.82 -22.22
CA PRO A 312 -5.78 6.26 -22.53
C PRO A 312 -6.75 6.19 -21.35
N LEU A 313 -6.37 5.51 -20.27
CA LEU A 313 -7.23 5.29 -19.12
C LEU A 313 -6.87 6.25 -17.98
N LEU A 314 -7.86 7.00 -17.53
CA LEU A 314 -7.75 7.91 -16.40
C LEU A 314 -8.48 7.31 -15.19
N ALA A 315 -7.75 7.07 -14.11
CA ALA A 315 -8.31 6.63 -12.84
C ALA A 315 -8.27 7.80 -11.86
N VAL A 316 -9.42 8.43 -11.66
CA VAL A 316 -9.56 9.65 -10.87
C VAL A 316 -9.89 9.29 -9.42
N TYR A 317 -8.98 9.58 -8.50
CA TYR A 317 -9.15 9.39 -7.06
C TYR A 317 -9.72 10.66 -6.43
N ASN A 318 -10.74 10.47 -5.62
CA ASN A 318 -11.38 11.52 -4.86
C ASN A 318 -10.60 11.86 -3.59
N GLU A 319 -10.78 13.10 -3.11
CA GLU A 319 -10.42 13.46 -1.74
C GLU A 319 -11.28 12.67 -0.75
N LEU A 320 -10.64 12.16 0.32
CA LEU A 320 -11.31 11.32 1.30
C LEU A 320 -12.22 12.13 2.22
N SER A 321 -13.43 11.63 2.45
CA SER A 321 -14.36 12.15 3.47
C SER A 321 -13.89 11.77 4.89
N GLU A 322 -14.45 12.41 5.91
CA GLU A 322 -14.20 11.99 7.30
C GLU A 322 -14.71 10.57 7.55
N ASP A 323 -15.87 10.22 7.01
CA ASP A 323 -16.41 8.86 7.09
C ASP A 323 -15.50 7.83 6.43
N ALA A 324 -14.92 8.17 5.27
CA ALA A 324 -13.93 7.33 4.63
C ALA A 324 -12.69 7.12 5.51
N MET A 325 -12.21 8.17 6.17
CA MET A 325 -11.07 8.08 7.08
C MET A 325 -11.35 7.19 8.30
N ILE A 326 -12.57 7.24 8.86
CA ILE A 326 -13.00 6.34 9.94
C ILE A 326 -12.98 4.89 9.46
N LYS A 327 -13.53 4.63 8.28
CA LYS A 327 -13.50 3.28 7.68
C LYS A 327 -12.07 2.79 7.45
N ILE A 328 -11.17 3.65 6.95
CA ILE A 328 -9.75 3.31 6.74
C ILE A 328 -9.06 2.90 8.05
N LEU A 329 -9.45 3.47 9.19
CA LEU A 329 -8.91 3.07 10.48
C LEU A 329 -9.30 1.64 10.89
N THR A 330 -10.49 1.16 10.48
CA THR A 330 -11.12 -0.03 11.06
C THR A 330 -11.37 -1.19 10.11
N GLU A 331 -11.81 -0.93 8.86
CA GLU A 331 -12.35 -1.95 7.96
C GLU A 331 -11.28 -2.72 7.17
N PRO A 332 -10.31 -2.09 6.47
CA PRO A 332 -9.40 -2.79 5.59
C PRO A 332 -8.68 -3.96 6.26
N LYS A 333 -8.21 -4.93 5.46
CA LYS A 333 -7.41 -6.04 5.99
C LYS A 333 -6.20 -5.56 6.79
N HIS A 334 -5.57 -4.48 6.34
CA HIS A 334 -4.42 -3.82 6.99
C HIS A 334 -4.82 -2.53 7.71
N ALA A 335 -6.06 -2.44 8.22
CA ALA A 335 -6.53 -1.26 8.94
C ALA A 335 -5.57 -0.86 10.07
N LEU A 336 -5.42 0.44 10.27
CA LEU A 336 -4.38 0.97 11.16
C LEU A 336 -4.56 0.48 12.60
N ILE A 337 -5.81 0.43 13.08
CA ILE A 337 -6.12 -0.09 14.42
C ILE A 337 -5.74 -1.56 14.55
N LYS A 338 -5.94 -2.38 13.50
CA LYS A 338 -5.53 -3.78 13.51
C LYS A 338 -4.00 -3.93 13.60
N GLN A 339 -3.25 -3.02 12.95
CA GLN A 339 -1.79 -3.01 13.03
C GLN A 339 -1.31 -2.68 14.45
N TYR A 340 -1.86 -1.62 15.08
CA TYR A 340 -1.50 -1.28 16.46
C TYR A 340 -1.92 -2.35 17.46
N LYS A 341 -3.10 -2.97 17.25
CA LYS A 341 -3.54 -4.08 18.08
C LYS A 341 -2.56 -5.26 18.04
N GLU A 342 -2.03 -5.56 16.86
CA GLU A 342 -1.02 -6.61 16.72
C GLU A 342 0.34 -6.18 17.30
N GLU A 343 0.75 -4.91 17.13
CA GLU A 343 1.99 -4.36 17.71
C GLU A 343 1.99 -4.50 19.23
N PHE A 344 0.95 -4.02 19.91
CA PHE A 344 0.82 -4.15 21.38
C PHE A 344 0.67 -5.62 21.82
N ARG A 345 -0.01 -6.45 21.04
CA ARG A 345 -0.15 -7.89 21.33
C ARG A 345 1.21 -8.61 21.37
N LEU A 346 2.17 -8.19 20.56
CA LEU A 346 3.53 -8.77 20.59
C LEU A 346 4.25 -8.49 21.92
N ASP A 347 3.91 -7.41 22.60
CA ASP A 347 4.40 -7.06 23.94
C ASP A 347 3.52 -7.66 25.06
N GLY A 348 2.47 -8.42 24.70
CA GLY A 348 1.53 -9.03 25.66
C GLY A 348 0.52 -8.04 26.23
N ILE A 349 0.29 -6.92 25.56
CA ILE A 349 -0.61 -5.82 25.94
C ILE A 349 -1.83 -5.84 25.04
N ASP A 350 -3.03 -5.72 25.61
CA ASP A 350 -4.25 -5.51 24.84
C ASP A 350 -4.37 -4.04 24.41
N PHE A 351 -4.89 -3.80 23.18
CA PHE A 351 -5.10 -2.46 22.64
C PHE A 351 -6.55 -2.24 22.20
N GLU A 352 -7.12 -1.10 22.61
CA GLU A 352 -8.49 -0.74 22.26
C GLU A 352 -8.62 0.77 21.97
N VAL A 353 -9.54 1.10 21.08
CA VAL A 353 -9.90 2.49 20.75
C VAL A 353 -11.40 2.64 20.96
N GLU A 354 -11.83 3.59 21.77
CA GLU A 354 -13.25 3.88 21.97
C GLU A 354 -13.88 4.40 20.67
N ASP A 355 -15.11 4.00 20.39
CA ASP A 355 -15.83 4.40 19.16
C ASP A 355 -15.92 5.92 19.00
N GLY A 356 -16.07 6.65 20.10
CA GLY A 356 -16.10 8.11 20.12
C GLY A 356 -14.76 8.79 19.77
N ALA A 357 -13.63 8.09 19.85
CA ALA A 357 -12.32 8.60 19.45
C ALA A 357 -12.13 8.62 17.91
N LEU A 358 -12.73 7.68 17.19
CA LEU A 358 -12.55 7.53 15.75
C LEU A 358 -12.89 8.78 14.94
N PRO A 359 -14.05 9.45 15.15
CA PRO A 359 -14.37 10.69 14.44
C PRO A 359 -13.38 11.82 14.77
N LYS A 360 -12.89 11.90 16.00
CA LYS A 360 -11.93 12.93 16.42
C LYS A 360 -10.55 12.72 15.80
N ILE A 361 -10.11 11.46 15.69
CA ILE A 361 -8.88 11.07 14.96
C ILE A 361 -9.02 11.43 13.48
N ALA A 362 -10.14 11.05 12.84
CA ALA A 362 -10.41 11.35 11.43
C ALA A 362 -10.43 12.85 11.14
N LYS A 363 -11.12 13.64 11.98
CA LYS A 363 -11.17 15.09 11.87
C LYS A 363 -9.78 15.73 11.99
N ARG A 364 -8.99 15.32 13.01
CA ARG A 364 -7.62 15.80 13.21
C ARG A 364 -6.69 15.44 12.03
N ALA A 365 -6.90 14.27 11.45
CA ALA A 365 -6.16 13.85 10.26
C ALA A 365 -6.55 14.68 9.01
N LYS A 366 -7.84 14.98 8.83
CA LYS A 366 -8.34 15.80 7.71
C LYS A 366 -7.78 17.22 7.75
N GLU A 367 -7.69 17.83 8.95
CA GLU A 367 -7.11 19.15 9.16
C GLU A 367 -5.64 19.24 8.67
N ARG A 368 -4.90 18.12 8.69
CA ARG A 368 -3.51 18.04 8.18
C ARG A 368 -3.40 17.99 6.65
N LYS A 369 -4.48 17.83 5.91
CA LYS A 369 -4.54 17.82 4.44
C LYS A 369 -3.58 16.83 3.75
N MET A 370 -3.26 15.73 4.42
CA MET A 370 -2.36 14.67 3.89
C MET A 370 -3.09 13.37 3.55
N GLY A 371 -4.42 13.40 3.49
CA GLY A 371 -5.27 12.23 3.25
C GLY A 371 -5.06 11.14 4.31
N ALA A 372 -5.18 9.88 3.92
CA ALA A 372 -5.04 8.74 4.84
C ALA A 372 -3.65 8.64 5.51
N ARG A 373 -2.59 9.23 4.94
CA ARG A 373 -1.26 9.27 5.57
C ARG A 373 -1.26 10.01 6.90
N ALA A 374 -2.14 11.02 7.04
CA ALA A 374 -2.27 11.77 8.29
C ALA A 374 -2.83 10.92 9.44
N LEU A 375 -3.62 9.87 9.16
CA LEU A 375 -4.17 8.99 10.20
C LEU A 375 -3.06 8.32 11.01
N ARG A 376 -2.03 7.78 10.34
CA ARG A 376 -0.88 7.19 11.03
C ARG A 376 -0.16 8.22 11.89
N THR A 377 0.09 9.42 11.36
CA THR A 377 0.78 10.48 12.12
C THR A 377 -0.02 10.89 13.36
N VAL A 378 -1.35 11.00 13.26
CA VAL A 378 -2.21 11.32 14.41
C VAL A 378 -2.19 10.21 15.46
N MET A 379 -2.22 8.93 15.01
CA MET A 379 -2.13 7.78 15.92
C MET A 379 -0.77 7.72 16.62
N GLU A 380 0.33 7.94 15.89
CA GLU A 380 1.68 7.98 16.48
C GLU A 380 1.81 9.11 17.51
N ASP A 381 1.26 10.30 17.22
CA ASP A 381 1.27 11.41 18.20
C ASP A 381 0.50 11.06 19.50
N ILE A 382 -0.63 10.35 19.37
CA ILE A 382 -1.46 9.94 20.52
C ILE A 382 -0.75 8.86 21.34
N LEU A 383 -0.10 7.92 20.68
CA LEU A 383 0.48 6.73 21.31
C LEU A 383 1.96 6.88 21.68
N PHE A 384 2.60 8.01 21.36
CA PHE A 384 4.04 8.20 21.49
C PHE A 384 4.60 7.82 22.86
N ASP A 385 4.07 8.43 23.92
CA ASP A 385 4.56 8.20 25.28
C ASP A 385 4.32 6.76 25.74
N VAL A 386 3.14 6.21 25.43
CA VAL A 386 2.77 4.84 25.83
C VAL A 386 3.59 3.80 25.09
N LYS A 387 3.88 4.00 23.81
CA LYS A 387 4.76 3.12 23.02
C LYS A 387 6.20 3.14 23.54
N PHE A 388 6.62 4.18 24.21
CA PHE A 388 7.93 4.27 24.84
C PHE A 388 7.95 3.61 26.23
N GLU A 389 6.89 3.79 27.04
CA GLU A 389 6.87 3.36 28.44
C GLU A 389 6.33 1.95 28.67
N ALA A 390 5.33 1.51 27.86
CA ALA A 390 4.63 0.26 28.11
C ALA A 390 5.45 -1.01 27.78
N PRO A 391 6.28 -1.06 26.73
CA PRO A 391 7.09 -2.23 26.45
C PRO A 391 8.08 -2.54 27.58
N GLY A 392 8.03 -3.79 28.08
CA GLY A 392 8.88 -4.25 29.18
C GLY A 392 8.32 -4.01 30.58
N ASP A 393 7.21 -3.32 30.74
CA ASP A 393 6.48 -3.24 32.02
C ASP A 393 5.47 -4.40 32.14
N PRO A 394 5.75 -5.43 32.95
CA PRO A 394 4.87 -6.61 33.07
C PRO A 394 3.53 -6.30 33.76
N THR A 395 3.38 -5.12 34.35
CA THR A 395 2.15 -4.71 35.03
C THR A 395 1.12 -4.16 34.04
N VAL A 396 1.54 -3.69 32.86
CA VAL A 396 0.62 -3.18 31.84
C VAL A 396 -0.17 -4.34 31.24
N GLU A 397 -1.50 -4.25 31.30
CA GLU A 397 -2.42 -5.24 30.77
C GLU A 397 -3.09 -4.75 29.48
N LYS A 398 -3.50 -3.49 29.45
CA LYS A 398 -4.28 -2.91 28.36
C LYS A 398 -4.00 -1.43 28.17
N VAL A 399 -4.01 -1.00 26.91
CA VAL A 399 -3.92 0.41 26.49
C VAL A 399 -5.22 0.80 25.79
N ILE A 400 -5.85 1.88 26.19
CA ILE A 400 -7.14 2.34 25.66
C ILE A 400 -7.03 3.80 25.22
N ILE A 401 -7.34 4.08 23.93
CA ILE A 401 -7.53 5.47 23.48
C ILE A 401 -8.97 5.87 23.81
N LYS A 402 -9.12 6.85 24.69
CA LYS A 402 -10.41 7.39 25.12
C LYS A 402 -11.01 8.33 24.08
N GLU A 403 -12.32 8.60 24.23
CA GLU A 403 -13.02 9.51 23.33
C GLU A 403 -12.36 10.89 23.23
N ASP A 404 -11.80 11.43 24.31
CA ASP A 404 -11.11 12.73 24.33
C ASP A 404 -9.70 12.72 23.72
N LEU A 405 -9.26 11.55 23.19
CA LEU A 405 -7.93 11.26 22.65
C LEU A 405 -6.82 11.17 23.71
N THR A 406 -7.17 11.06 24.99
CA THR A 406 -6.22 10.66 26.04
C THR A 406 -6.00 9.17 26.01
N VAL A 407 -4.85 8.72 26.53
CA VAL A 407 -4.51 7.30 26.58
C VAL A 407 -4.58 6.83 28.04
N GLU A 408 -5.43 5.84 28.28
CA GLU A 408 -5.51 5.15 29.57
C GLU A 408 -4.68 3.87 29.51
N VAL A 409 -3.82 3.69 30.53
CA VAL A 409 -3.03 2.46 30.71
C VAL A 409 -3.60 1.69 31.89
N VAL A 410 -4.24 0.56 31.60
CA VAL A 410 -4.76 -0.37 32.63
C VAL A 410 -3.63 -1.29 33.05
N ARG A 411 -3.41 -1.35 34.38
CA ARG A 411 -2.38 -2.19 35.01
C ARG A 411 -3.01 -3.35 35.75
N LYS A 412 -2.34 -4.49 35.79
CA LYS A 412 -2.73 -5.64 36.62
C LYS A 412 -2.68 -5.24 38.06
N GLU A 413 -3.67 -5.65 38.86
CA GLU A 413 -3.57 -5.55 40.31
C GLU A 413 -2.39 -6.41 40.77
N VAL A 414 -1.39 -5.78 41.36
CA VAL A 414 -0.30 -6.48 42.03
C VAL A 414 -0.90 -7.08 43.31
N VAL A 415 -1.28 -8.34 43.27
CA VAL A 415 -1.58 -9.07 44.49
C VAL A 415 -0.25 -9.21 45.21
N GLU A 416 0.01 -8.37 46.21
CA GLU A 416 1.14 -8.54 47.14
C GLU A 416 1.07 -9.97 47.70
N ALA A 417 2.14 -10.70 47.52
CA ALA A 417 2.27 -11.99 48.13
C ALA A 417 2.17 -11.77 49.64
N PRO A 418 1.36 -12.60 50.39
CA PRO A 418 1.26 -12.45 51.82
C PRO A 418 2.67 -12.56 52.40
N GLU A 419 3.06 -11.54 53.21
CA GLU A 419 4.30 -11.60 54.01
C GLU A 419 4.32 -12.93 54.79
N VAL A 420 5.28 -13.73 54.47
CA VAL A 420 5.57 -14.92 55.28
C VAL A 420 6.20 -14.40 56.60
N THR A 421 5.34 -14.17 57.59
CA THR A 421 5.81 -13.99 58.97
C THR A 421 6.46 -15.29 59.40
N GLU A 422 7.75 -15.22 59.83
CA GLU A 422 8.56 -16.27 60.40
C GLU A 422 7.91 -16.94 61.64
#